data_e12ff9f1ad9425341f41c869d82ffede
#
_entry.id   e12ff9f1ad9425341f41c869d82ffede
#
_cell.length_a   1.000
_cell.length_b   1.000
_cell.length_c   1.000
_cell.angle_alpha   90.00
_cell.angle_beta   90.00
_cell.angle_gamma   90.00
#
_symmetry.space_group_name_H-M   'P 1'
#
loop_
_entity.id
_entity.type
_entity.pdbx_description
1 polymer ?
#
loop_
_entity_poly.entity_id
_entity_poly.type
_entity_poly.pdbx_seq_one_letter_code
_entity_poly.pdbx_strand_id
1 'polypeptide(L)'
;MTREQAKEFITIMQAFAEGKEVEIKTKEGSEWQILKENDMQYIDFRKCDLRIKPKYRPFKDAEECWQEIQKHKPFGWLKASHGKFFIIGARNDEVAFGINDNWHDYNYVFNNYTFADGTPFGIREE
;
A
#
# COMPACT_ATOMS: atom_id res chain seq x y z
N MET A 1 -11.64 -23.80 9.51
CA MET A 1 -10.52 -23.50 8.56
C MET A 1 -10.48 -24.57 7.47
N THR A 2 -10.51 -24.14 6.22
CA THR A 2 -10.36 -25.04 5.08
C THR A 2 -8.90 -25.40 4.85
N ARG A 3 -8.65 -26.42 4.01
CA ARG A 3 -7.26 -26.79 3.66
C ARG A 3 -6.55 -25.67 2.93
N GLU A 4 -7.27 -24.92 2.09
CA GLU A 4 -6.71 -23.75 1.40
C GLU A 4 -6.32 -22.65 2.39
N GLN A 5 -7.19 -22.36 3.33
CA GLN A 5 -6.92 -21.37 4.38
C GLN A 5 -5.72 -21.79 5.22
N ALA A 6 -5.60 -23.09 5.51
CA ALA A 6 -4.45 -23.60 6.26
C ALA A 6 -3.14 -23.42 5.49
N LYS A 7 -3.14 -23.65 4.17
CA LYS A 7 -1.96 -23.45 3.33
C LYS A 7 -1.54 -21.97 3.30
N GLU A 8 -2.50 -21.06 3.16
CA GLU A 8 -2.24 -19.63 3.20
C GLU A 8 -1.67 -19.21 4.54
N PHE A 9 -2.24 -19.72 5.63
CA PHE A 9 -1.80 -19.44 6.98
C PHE A 9 -0.35 -19.89 7.19
N ILE A 10 0.00 -21.10 6.74
CA ILE A 10 1.36 -21.62 6.85
C ILE A 10 2.34 -20.75 6.08
N THR A 11 1.99 -20.34 4.86
CA THR A 11 2.82 -19.47 4.03
C THR A 11 3.10 -18.13 4.72
N ILE A 12 2.06 -17.53 5.31
CA ILE A 12 2.19 -16.24 6.02
C ILE A 12 3.01 -16.41 7.30
N MET A 13 2.77 -17.47 8.06
CA MET A 13 3.54 -17.73 9.29
C MET A 13 5.00 -18.03 9.00
N GLN A 14 5.30 -18.71 7.90
CA GLN A 14 6.67 -18.94 7.48
C GLN A 14 7.37 -17.61 7.14
N ALA A 15 6.70 -16.73 6.43
CA ALA A 15 7.21 -15.39 6.13
C ALA A 15 7.49 -14.60 7.42
N PHE A 16 6.59 -14.68 8.39
CA PHE A 16 6.77 -14.06 9.71
C PHE A 16 8.01 -14.62 10.41
N ALA A 17 8.19 -15.94 10.39
CA ALA A 17 9.34 -16.61 11.01
C ALA A 17 10.67 -16.21 10.35
N GLU A 18 10.63 -15.88 9.06
CA GLU A 18 11.80 -15.43 8.30
C GLU A 18 12.11 -13.93 8.49
N GLY A 19 11.32 -13.23 9.29
CA GLY A 19 11.52 -11.80 9.57
C GLY A 19 10.81 -10.85 8.63
N LYS A 20 9.95 -11.34 7.74
CA LYS A 20 9.15 -10.47 6.88
C LYS A 20 8.02 -9.84 7.67
N GLU A 21 7.65 -8.62 7.29
CA GLU A 21 6.53 -7.94 7.93
C GLU A 21 5.20 -8.56 7.50
N VAL A 22 4.37 -8.88 8.50
CA VAL A 22 3.03 -9.43 8.31
C VAL A 22 2.04 -8.47 8.91
N GLU A 23 0.92 -8.26 8.24
CA GLU A 23 -0.15 -7.42 8.72
C GLU A 23 -1.35 -8.24 9.15
N ILE A 24 -2.05 -7.76 10.17
CA ILE A 24 -3.25 -8.39 10.73
C ILE A 24 -4.38 -7.38 10.81
N LYS A 25 -5.58 -7.84 10.52
CA LYS A 25 -6.80 -7.04 10.60
C LYS A 25 -7.91 -7.93 11.16
N THR A 26 -8.75 -7.39 12.06
CA THR A 26 -9.96 -8.11 12.47
C THR A 26 -10.92 -8.18 11.28
N LYS A 27 -11.71 -9.24 11.18
CA LYS A 27 -12.63 -9.41 10.05
C LYS A 27 -13.65 -8.28 9.94
N GLU A 28 -14.00 -7.68 11.07
CA GLU A 28 -14.91 -6.55 11.14
C GLU A 28 -14.21 -5.20 11.01
N GLY A 29 -12.88 -5.17 11.14
CA GLY A 29 -12.09 -3.96 11.07
C GLY A 29 -11.72 -3.57 9.65
N SER A 30 -11.35 -2.31 9.47
CA SER A 30 -10.93 -1.77 8.18
C SER A 30 -9.43 -1.45 8.11
N GLU A 31 -8.73 -1.52 9.24
CA GLU A 31 -7.32 -1.13 9.30
C GLU A 31 -6.39 -2.34 9.51
N TRP A 32 -5.34 -2.38 8.70
CA TRP A 32 -4.27 -3.34 8.87
C TRP A 32 -3.24 -2.82 9.84
N GLN A 33 -2.78 -3.69 10.75
CA GLN A 33 -1.74 -3.38 11.73
C GLN A 33 -0.61 -4.38 11.60
N ILE A 34 0.61 -3.96 11.94
CA ILE A 34 1.76 -4.86 11.92
C ILE A 34 1.62 -5.90 13.04
N LEU A 35 1.75 -7.16 12.67
CA LEU A 35 1.76 -8.27 13.62
C LEU A 35 3.08 -8.29 14.38
N LYS A 36 3.02 -8.19 15.70
CA LYS A 36 4.19 -8.20 16.56
C LYS A 36 4.30 -9.54 17.28
N GLU A 37 5.54 -9.99 17.49
CA GLU A 37 5.81 -11.25 18.18
C GLU A 37 5.16 -11.31 19.57
N ASN A 38 5.21 -10.21 20.31
CA ASN A 38 4.64 -10.13 21.66
C ASN A 38 3.12 -10.24 21.72
N ASP A 39 2.46 -9.97 20.61
CA ASP A 39 0.98 -9.98 20.55
C ASP A 39 0.41 -11.33 20.13
N MET A 40 1.26 -12.27 19.68
CA MET A 40 0.84 -13.57 19.15
C MET A 40 -0.04 -14.38 20.10
N GLN A 41 0.27 -14.34 21.39
CA GLN A 41 -0.46 -15.10 22.40
C GLN A 41 -1.87 -14.57 22.70
N TYR A 42 -2.16 -13.33 22.28
CA TYR A 42 -3.45 -12.68 22.55
C TYR A 42 -4.38 -12.68 21.34
N ILE A 43 -3.95 -13.24 20.22
CA ILE A 43 -4.68 -13.14 18.96
C ILE A 43 -5.47 -14.42 18.69
N ASP A 44 -6.77 -14.25 18.40
CA ASP A 44 -7.60 -15.32 17.88
C ASP A 44 -7.59 -15.23 16.35
N PHE A 45 -6.74 -16.02 15.72
CA PHE A 45 -6.58 -16.01 14.26
C PHE A 45 -7.83 -16.38 13.48
N ARG A 46 -8.80 -17.02 14.12
CA ARG A 46 -10.08 -17.34 13.48
C ARG A 46 -10.92 -16.09 13.21
N LYS A 47 -10.67 -15.02 13.96
CA LYS A 47 -11.38 -13.74 13.86
C LYS A 47 -10.61 -12.67 13.11
N CYS A 48 -9.47 -13.01 12.52
CA CYS A 48 -8.59 -12.06 11.89
C CYS A 48 -8.21 -12.50 10.48
N ASP A 49 -7.90 -11.52 9.65
CA ASP A 49 -7.28 -11.73 8.36
C ASP A 49 -5.79 -11.41 8.47
N LEU A 50 -4.97 -12.17 7.77
CA LEU A 50 -3.52 -12.00 7.75
C LEU A 50 -3.05 -11.83 6.32
N ARG A 51 -1.99 -11.03 6.15
CA ARG A 51 -1.31 -10.93 4.86
C ARG A 51 0.16 -10.56 5.06
N ILE A 52 1.00 -10.94 4.10
CA ILE A 52 2.36 -10.42 4.03
C ILE A 52 2.24 -8.96 3.59
N LYS A 53 2.89 -8.04 4.33
CA LYS A 53 2.81 -6.61 4.02
C LYS A 53 3.30 -6.35 2.60
N PRO A 54 2.48 -5.72 1.73
CA PRO A 54 2.91 -5.41 0.39
C PRO A 54 4.07 -4.42 0.40
N LYS A 55 5.06 -4.65 -0.45
CA LYS A 55 6.16 -3.72 -0.66
C LYS A 55 5.88 -2.89 -1.89
N TYR A 56 6.23 -1.62 -1.84
CA TYR A 56 6.05 -0.68 -2.93
C TYR A 56 7.35 0.07 -3.18
N ARG A 57 7.55 0.51 -4.40
CA ARG A 57 8.65 1.38 -4.78
C ARG A 57 8.11 2.59 -5.54
N PRO A 58 8.84 3.72 -5.58
CA PRO A 58 8.44 4.85 -6.42
C PRO A 58 8.38 4.46 -7.90
N PHE A 59 7.59 5.21 -8.68
CA PHE A 59 7.59 5.05 -10.13
C PHE A 59 8.96 5.43 -10.69
N LYS A 60 9.40 4.72 -11.71
CA LYS A 60 10.66 5.01 -12.40
C LYS A 60 10.48 5.92 -13.61
N ASP A 61 9.26 6.01 -14.15
CA ASP A 61 8.97 6.84 -15.33
C ASP A 61 7.47 7.18 -15.39
N ALA A 62 7.13 8.03 -16.37
CA ALA A 62 5.76 8.50 -16.57
C ALA A 62 4.82 7.37 -16.97
N GLU A 63 5.30 6.37 -17.70
CA GLU A 63 4.45 5.27 -18.14
C GLU A 63 3.97 4.40 -16.99
N GLU A 64 4.88 4.04 -16.07
CA GLU A 64 4.49 3.32 -14.87
C GLU A 64 3.46 4.10 -14.06
N CYS A 65 3.72 5.40 -13.88
CA CYS A 65 2.81 6.29 -13.17
C CYS A 65 1.43 6.31 -13.83
N TRP A 66 1.40 6.50 -15.13
CA TRP A 66 0.14 6.58 -15.88
C TRP A 66 -0.65 5.27 -15.80
N GLN A 67 0.01 4.12 -15.95
CA GLN A 67 -0.63 2.81 -15.86
C GLN A 67 -1.26 2.58 -14.49
N GLU A 68 -0.56 2.95 -13.42
CA GLU A 68 -1.07 2.79 -12.06
C GLU A 68 -2.22 3.77 -11.75
N ILE A 69 -2.13 5.02 -12.20
CA ILE A 69 -3.18 6.02 -11.98
C ILE A 69 -4.54 5.48 -12.44
N GLN A 70 -4.56 4.78 -13.56
CA GLN A 70 -5.81 4.26 -14.15
C GLN A 70 -6.48 3.19 -13.30
N LYS A 71 -5.73 2.54 -12.40
CA LYS A 71 -6.25 1.46 -11.55
C LYS A 71 -6.90 1.95 -10.26
N HIS A 72 -6.70 3.23 -9.92
CA HIS A 72 -7.15 3.77 -8.64
C HIS A 72 -8.33 4.72 -8.82
N LYS A 73 -9.27 4.68 -7.89
CA LYS A 73 -10.45 5.55 -7.89
C LYS A 73 -10.45 6.42 -6.64
N PRO A 74 -10.85 7.67 -6.74
CA PRO A 74 -11.16 8.39 -7.97
C PRO A 74 -9.90 8.64 -8.81
N PHE A 75 -10.06 8.55 -10.13
CA PHE A 75 -8.96 8.68 -11.08
C PHE A 75 -8.19 9.99 -10.91
N GLY A 76 -6.86 9.86 -10.81
CA GLY A 76 -5.97 11.01 -10.80
C GLY A 76 -5.92 11.81 -9.50
N TRP A 77 -6.48 11.30 -8.40
CA TRP A 77 -6.44 12.00 -7.12
C TRP A 77 -5.41 11.40 -6.17
N LEU A 78 -4.68 12.32 -5.51
CA LEU A 78 -3.76 12.00 -4.42
C LEU A 78 -4.30 12.55 -3.11
N LYS A 79 -3.85 11.98 -2.00
CA LYS A 79 -4.14 12.54 -0.68
C LYS A 79 -2.90 12.59 0.21
N ALA A 80 -2.90 13.54 1.11
CA ALA A 80 -1.93 13.67 2.18
C ALA A 80 -2.67 14.15 3.43
N SER A 81 -1.96 14.28 4.55
CA SER A 81 -2.56 14.74 5.81
C SER A 81 -3.23 16.11 5.70
N HIS A 82 -2.78 16.96 4.77
CA HIS A 82 -3.25 18.34 4.61
C HIS A 82 -4.26 18.53 3.46
N GLY A 83 -4.67 17.44 2.78
CA GLY A 83 -5.70 17.56 1.76
C GLY A 83 -5.61 16.54 0.64
N LYS A 84 -6.44 16.77 -0.39
CA LYS A 84 -6.50 15.97 -1.61
C LYS A 84 -6.10 16.84 -2.79
N PHE A 85 -5.38 16.24 -3.75
CA PHE A 85 -4.80 16.97 -4.87
C PHE A 85 -5.02 16.20 -6.17
N PHE A 86 -5.37 16.93 -7.23
CA PHE A 86 -5.58 16.35 -8.55
C PHE A 86 -4.28 16.34 -9.34
N ILE A 87 -3.95 15.20 -9.96
CA ILE A 87 -2.75 15.06 -10.79
C ILE A 87 -3.02 15.76 -12.13
N ILE A 88 -2.13 16.67 -12.53
CA ILE A 88 -2.26 17.44 -13.77
C ILE A 88 -1.26 17.04 -14.85
N GLY A 89 -0.22 16.28 -14.51
CA GLY A 89 0.73 15.80 -15.50
C GLY A 89 1.80 14.91 -14.91
N ALA A 90 2.45 14.13 -15.77
CA ALA A 90 3.54 13.25 -15.38
C ALA A 90 4.65 13.32 -16.43
N ARG A 91 5.89 13.34 -15.94
CA ARG A 91 7.12 13.26 -16.74
C ARG A 91 7.89 12.01 -16.33
N ASN A 92 8.97 11.73 -17.02
CA ASN A 92 9.78 10.54 -16.72
C ASN A 92 10.30 10.52 -15.26
N ASP A 93 10.59 11.67 -14.69
CA ASP A 93 11.19 11.79 -13.36
C ASP A 93 10.33 12.55 -12.35
N GLU A 94 9.23 13.16 -12.80
CA GLU A 94 8.42 14.02 -11.96
C GLU A 94 6.93 13.93 -12.27
N VAL A 95 6.12 14.28 -11.27
CA VAL A 95 4.67 14.41 -11.41
C VAL A 95 4.24 15.78 -10.86
N ALA A 96 3.25 16.39 -11.50
CA ALA A 96 2.67 17.65 -11.07
C ALA A 96 1.23 17.44 -10.61
N PHE A 97 0.87 18.10 -9.51
CA PHE A 97 -0.49 18.05 -8.98
C PHE A 97 -0.84 19.36 -8.23
N GLY A 98 -2.13 19.56 -8.01
CA GLY A 98 -2.63 20.76 -7.35
C GLY A 98 -2.86 21.91 -8.33
N ILE A 99 -3.02 23.12 -7.78
CA ILE A 99 -3.40 24.31 -8.56
C ILE A 99 -2.18 24.99 -9.22
N ASN A 100 -1.00 24.78 -8.66
CA ASN A 100 0.20 25.53 -9.00
C ASN A 100 1.24 24.66 -9.70
N ASP A 101 1.06 24.14 -10.83
CA ASP A 101 2.05 23.47 -11.70
C ASP A 101 3.39 23.08 -11.04
N ASN A 102 3.36 22.66 -9.78
CA ASN A 102 4.56 22.27 -9.06
C ASN A 102 4.92 20.82 -9.39
N TRP A 103 6.12 20.66 -9.94
CA TRP A 103 6.64 19.34 -10.26
C TRP A 103 7.46 18.80 -9.10
N HIS A 104 7.16 17.55 -8.73
CA HIS A 104 7.87 16.85 -7.65
C HIS A 104 8.35 15.50 -8.17
N ASP A 105 9.54 15.08 -7.73
CA ASP A 105 10.04 13.77 -8.12
C ASP A 105 9.19 12.64 -7.51
N TYR A 106 9.27 11.47 -8.11
CA TYR A 106 8.46 10.33 -7.67
C TYR A 106 8.81 9.85 -6.26
N ASN A 107 10.07 9.97 -5.84
CA ASN A 107 10.46 9.62 -4.47
C ASN A 107 9.77 10.52 -3.45
N TYR A 108 9.74 11.81 -3.70
CA TYR A 108 9.08 12.75 -2.82
C TYR A 108 7.59 12.44 -2.68
N VAL A 109 6.92 12.21 -3.81
CA VAL A 109 5.48 11.94 -3.79
C VAL A 109 5.19 10.58 -3.15
N PHE A 110 6.01 9.58 -3.41
CA PHE A 110 5.88 8.26 -2.79
C PHE A 110 5.97 8.35 -1.26
N ASN A 111 6.89 9.18 -0.74
CA ASN A 111 7.09 9.29 0.70
C ASN A 111 6.07 10.17 1.41
N ASN A 112 5.40 11.07 0.70
CA ASN A 112 4.55 12.09 1.32
C ASN A 112 3.07 12.01 0.94
N TYR A 113 2.72 11.29 -0.11
CA TYR A 113 1.36 11.20 -0.63
C TYR A 113 0.98 9.75 -0.90
N THR A 114 -0.33 9.51 -0.98
CA THR A 114 -0.88 8.22 -1.46
C THR A 114 -1.91 8.51 -2.55
N PHE A 115 -2.33 7.48 -3.27
CA PHE A 115 -3.56 7.60 -4.05
C PHE A 115 -4.73 7.89 -3.11
N ALA A 116 -5.81 8.44 -3.63
CA ALA A 116 -6.97 8.80 -2.81
C ALA A 116 -7.59 7.61 -2.09
N ASP A 117 -7.36 6.39 -2.57
CA ASP A 117 -7.82 5.15 -1.94
C ASP A 117 -6.91 4.68 -0.79
N GLY A 118 -5.82 5.40 -0.51
CA GLY A 118 -4.88 5.07 0.55
C GLY A 118 -3.71 4.19 0.12
N THR A 119 -3.70 3.71 -1.12
CA THR A 119 -2.61 2.90 -1.67
C THR A 119 -1.37 3.77 -1.91
N PRO A 120 -0.16 3.28 -1.62
CA PRO A 120 1.06 4.04 -1.92
C PRO A 120 1.15 4.46 -3.39
N PHE A 121 1.70 5.65 -3.63
CA PHE A 121 1.88 6.18 -4.98
C PHE A 121 3.15 5.59 -5.62
N GLY A 122 3.06 4.32 -6.00
CA GLY A 122 4.18 3.56 -6.54
C GLY A 122 3.74 2.21 -7.10
N ILE A 123 4.74 1.40 -7.43
CA ILE A 123 4.53 0.06 -7.98
C ILE A 123 4.69 -0.98 -6.87
N ARG A 124 3.74 -1.90 -6.79
CA ARG A 124 3.84 -3.03 -5.86
C ARG A 124 4.93 -3.99 -6.32
N GLU A 125 5.87 -4.25 -5.43
CA GLU A 125 6.91 -5.25 -5.64
C GLU A 125 6.42 -6.61 -5.13
N GLU A 126 6.64 -7.62 -5.93
CA GLU A 126 6.33 -9.00 -5.52
C GLU A 126 7.55 -9.75 -5.02
#